data_b49b2d7e1d9bd2fb5bb89fdbcd34223c
#
_entry.id   b49b2d7e1d9bd2fb5bb89fdbcd34223c
#
_cell.length_a   1.000
_cell.length_b   1.000
_cell.length_c   1.000
_cell.angle_alpha   90.00
_cell.angle_beta   90.00
_cell.angle_gamma   90.00
#
_symmetry.space_group_name_H-M   'P 1'
#
loop_
_entity.id
_entity.type
_entity.pdbx_description
1 polymer ?
#
loop_
_entity_poly.entity_id
_entity_poly.type
_entity_poly.pdbx_seq_one_letter_code
_entity_poly.pdbx_strand_id
1 'polypeptide(L)'
;MFAWLFAPSTAQACELVLTEHRTGRPLVRLALNPAQPAADVAFTHSVLGTPVLDRYVWRLDPQGWRAHLVEERFEGEGYGLPSAAGPGERLLRDGPGWRLQLDRLVDPFVILPLPAQSMRLVLADQRVVLLGQLSQKSIEIRAENCSPPK
;
A
#
# COMPACT_ATOMS: atom_id res chain seq x y z
N MET A 1 -25.69 44.23 -13.20
CA MET A 1 -24.34 43.69 -13.50
C MET A 1 -24.01 42.67 -12.41
N PHE A 2 -24.32 41.38 -12.65
CA PHE A 2 -24.09 40.30 -11.67
C PHE A 2 -22.71 39.70 -11.95
N ALA A 3 -21.79 39.91 -11.01
CA ALA A 3 -20.49 39.27 -11.04
C ALA A 3 -20.64 37.80 -10.53
N TRP A 4 -20.46 36.87 -11.43
CA TRP A 4 -20.35 35.43 -11.05
C TRP A 4 -18.97 35.22 -10.44
N LEU A 5 -18.94 35.04 -9.12
CA LEU A 5 -17.75 34.57 -8.43
C LEU A 5 -17.60 33.06 -8.71
N PHE A 6 -16.72 32.75 -9.65
CA PHE A 6 -16.23 31.38 -9.80
C PHE A 6 -15.37 31.05 -8.57
N ALA A 7 -15.93 30.29 -7.62
CA ALA A 7 -15.13 29.65 -6.60
C ALA A 7 -14.17 28.68 -7.30
N PRO A 8 -12.86 28.70 -7.00
CA PRO A 8 -11.95 27.73 -7.56
C PRO A 8 -12.38 26.34 -7.07
N SER A 9 -12.73 25.47 -8.00
CA SER A 9 -12.91 24.06 -7.72
C SER A 9 -11.55 23.53 -7.28
N THR A 10 -11.36 23.26 -6.01
CA THR A 10 -10.19 22.55 -5.51
C THR A 10 -10.30 21.13 -6.04
N ALA A 11 -9.59 20.83 -7.13
CA ALA A 11 -9.42 19.47 -7.59
C ALA A 11 -8.87 18.67 -6.41
N GLN A 12 -9.63 17.67 -5.95
CA GLN A 12 -9.19 16.80 -4.88
C GLN A 12 -7.95 16.04 -5.37
N ALA A 13 -6.86 16.12 -4.59
CA ALA A 13 -5.61 15.45 -4.92
C ALA A 13 -5.75 13.92 -4.70
N CYS A 14 -5.02 13.13 -5.49
CA CYS A 14 -4.92 11.69 -5.27
C CYS A 14 -4.33 11.42 -3.89
N GLU A 15 -5.00 10.59 -3.10
CA GLU A 15 -4.63 10.31 -1.71
C GLU A 15 -4.75 8.83 -1.37
N LEU A 16 -3.90 8.35 -0.47
CA LEU A 16 -4.19 7.17 0.33
C LEU A 16 -5.01 7.58 1.55
N VAL A 17 -6.09 6.90 1.75
CA VAL A 17 -6.99 7.09 2.90
C VAL A 17 -6.91 5.85 3.77
N LEU A 18 -6.47 6.03 5.02
CA LEU A 18 -6.38 4.99 6.01
C LEU A 18 -7.50 5.16 7.03
N THR A 19 -8.26 4.09 7.26
CA THR A 19 -9.35 4.04 8.24
C THR A 19 -9.26 2.77 9.07
N GLU A 20 -9.81 2.77 10.26
CA GLU A 20 -10.06 1.50 10.97
C GLU A 20 -11.09 0.69 10.20
N HIS A 21 -10.73 -0.53 9.84
CA HIS A 21 -11.54 -1.36 8.94
C HIS A 21 -12.98 -1.61 9.44
N ARG A 22 -13.14 -1.95 10.71
CA ARG A 22 -14.47 -2.31 11.26
C ARG A 22 -15.36 -1.11 11.58
N THR A 23 -14.78 0.02 11.94
CA THR A 23 -15.53 1.20 12.42
C THR A 23 -15.63 2.29 11.36
N GLY A 24 -14.74 2.26 10.34
CA GLY A 24 -14.59 3.35 9.38
C GLY A 24 -13.98 4.63 9.98
N ARG A 25 -13.47 4.58 11.22
CA ARG A 25 -12.86 5.74 11.86
C ARG A 25 -11.67 6.25 11.05
N PRO A 26 -11.68 7.52 10.62
CA PRO A 26 -10.57 8.10 9.89
C PRO A 26 -9.28 8.11 10.72
N LEU A 27 -8.16 7.75 10.11
CA LEU A 27 -6.84 7.75 10.74
C LEU A 27 -5.93 8.80 10.12
N VAL A 28 -5.69 8.72 8.81
CA VAL A 28 -4.83 9.67 8.10
C VAL A 28 -5.15 9.67 6.60
N ARG A 29 -4.88 10.82 5.94
CA ARG A 29 -4.87 10.99 4.51
C ARG A 29 -3.47 11.38 4.05
N LEU A 30 -2.96 10.72 3.02
CA LEU A 30 -1.59 10.88 2.53
C LEU A 30 -1.61 11.15 1.04
N ALA A 31 -1.07 12.29 0.62
CA ALA A 31 -0.99 12.63 -0.80
C ALA A 31 -0.15 11.59 -1.56
N LEU A 32 -0.64 11.17 -2.72
CA LEU A 32 0.04 10.28 -3.65
C LEU A 32 0.39 10.99 -4.97
N ASN A 33 1.35 10.41 -5.69
CA ASN A 33 1.56 10.76 -7.08
C ASN A 33 0.37 10.25 -7.91
N PRO A 34 -0.44 11.11 -8.53
CA PRO A 34 -1.61 10.71 -9.30
C PRO A 34 -1.27 9.91 -10.56
N ALA A 35 -0.07 10.13 -11.13
CA ALA A 35 0.38 9.39 -12.31
C ALA A 35 0.74 7.93 -11.99
N GLN A 36 1.15 7.65 -10.77
CA GLN A 36 1.55 6.32 -10.32
C GLN A 36 1.24 6.13 -8.83
N PRO A 37 -0.02 5.88 -8.48
CA PRO A 37 -0.41 5.66 -7.08
C PRO A 37 0.20 4.36 -6.57
N ALA A 38 1.18 4.48 -5.68
CA ALA A 38 1.92 3.34 -5.13
C ALA A 38 2.39 3.62 -3.70
N ALA A 39 2.59 2.55 -2.94
CA ALA A 39 3.22 2.60 -1.62
C ALA A 39 3.81 1.23 -1.28
N ASP A 40 4.84 1.23 -0.44
CA ASP A 40 5.43 0.01 0.09
C ASP A 40 4.97 -0.20 1.53
N VAL A 41 4.71 -1.45 1.89
CA VAL A 41 4.54 -1.86 3.29
C VAL A 41 5.80 -2.61 3.70
N ALA A 42 6.53 -2.06 4.67
CA ALA A 42 7.75 -2.65 5.19
C ALA A 42 7.50 -3.15 6.62
N PHE A 43 7.98 -4.34 6.92
CA PHE A 43 7.83 -4.92 8.25
C PHE A 43 8.95 -5.93 8.55
N THR A 44 9.06 -6.34 9.80
CA THR A 44 9.94 -7.41 10.23
C THR A 44 9.16 -8.71 10.32
N HIS A 45 9.65 -9.76 9.68
CA HIS A 45 9.01 -11.07 9.74
C HIS A 45 8.94 -11.58 11.18
N SER A 46 7.77 -11.98 11.65
CA SER A 46 7.51 -12.26 13.07
C SER A 46 8.31 -13.44 13.63
N VAL A 47 8.68 -14.39 12.79
CA VAL A 47 9.45 -15.59 13.20
C VAL A 47 10.94 -15.44 12.88
N LEU A 48 11.25 -15.05 11.63
CA LEU A 48 12.64 -14.99 11.17
C LEU A 48 13.39 -13.73 11.63
N GLY A 49 12.67 -12.67 12.00
CA GLY A 49 13.27 -11.39 12.36
C GLY A 49 13.92 -10.65 11.18
N THR A 50 13.64 -11.09 9.96
CA THR A 50 14.21 -10.54 8.73
C THR A 50 13.29 -9.48 8.12
N PRO A 51 13.85 -8.51 7.34
CA PRO A 51 13.04 -7.49 6.71
C PRO A 51 12.21 -8.07 5.57
N VAL A 52 10.96 -7.58 5.46
CA VAL A 52 10.05 -7.83 4.34
C VAL A 52 9.57 -6.49 3.81
N LEU A 53 9.46 -6.36 2.50
CA LEU A 53 8.90 -5.20 1.83
C LEU A 53 7.95 -5.65 0.74
N ASP A 54 6.70 -5.25 0.86
CA ASP A 54 5.63 -5.51 -0.11
C ASP A 54 5.28 -4.23 -0.84
N ARG A 55 5.36 -4.24 -2.17
CA ARG A 55 5.01 -3.10 -3.01
C ARG A 55 3.60 -3.23 -3.55
N TYR A 56 2.81 -2.22 -3.31
CA TYR A 56 1.45 -2.10 -3.81
C TYR A 56 1.34 -0.96 -4.80
N VAL A 57 0.59 -1.21 -5.88
CA VAL A 57 0.15 -0.17 -6.82
C VAL A 57 -1.37 -0.16 -6.86
N TRP A 58 -1.97 1.02 -7.02
CA TRP A 58 -3.41 1.13 -7.22
C TRP A 58 -3.69 1.30 -8.69
N ARG A 59 -4.64 0.51 -9.19
CA ARG A 59 -5.10 0.56 -10.58
C ARG A 59 -6.60 0.79 -10.63
N LEU A 60 -7.02 1.60 -11.60
CA LEU A 60 -8.43 1.86 -11.85
C LEU A 60 -9.02 0.74 -12.68
N ASP A 61 -10.10 0.17 -12.20
CA ASP A 61 -10.95 -0.78 -12.92
C ASP A 61 -12.43 -0.39 -12.78
N PRO A 62 -13.39 -1.17 -13.34
CA PRO A 62 -14.82 -0.82 -13.24
C PRO A 62 -15.36 -0.70 -11.81
N GLN A 63 -14.71 -1.32 -10.82
CA GLN A 63 -15.07 -1.22 -9.40
C GLN A 63 -14.37 -0.07 -8.66
N GLY A 64 -13.46 0.66 -9.32
CA GLY A 64 -12.72 1.77 -8.76
C GLY A 64 -11.22 1.51 -8.62
N TRP A 65 -10.54 2.28 -7.78
CA TRP A 65 -9.13 2.11 -7.51
C TRP A 65 -8.90 0.95 -6.55
N ARG A 66 -8.21 -0.09 -7.03
CA ARG A 66 -7.91 -1.27 -6.22
C ARG A 66 -6.42 -1.54 -6.13
N ALA A 67 -5.98 -2.04 -4.98
CA ALA A 67 -4.60 -2.36 -4.72
C ALA A 67 -4.19 -3.67 -5.40
N HIS A 68 -3.00 -3.67 -5.98
CA HIS A 68 -2.33 -4.86 -6.51
C HIS A 68 -0.98 -5.00 -5.84
N LEU A 69 -0.69 -6.16 -5.25
CA LEU A 69 0.63 -6.53 -4.81
C LEU A 69 1.45 -6.92 -6.03
N VAL A 70 2.53 -6.19 -6.30
CA VAL A 70 3.33 -6.35 -7.52
C VAL A 70 4.76 -6.78 -7.26
N GLU A 71 5.24 -6.66 -6.03
CA GLU A 71 6.57 -7.10 -5.64
C GLU A 71 6.60 -7.43 -4.14
N GLU A 72 7.26 -8.53 -3.79
CA GLU A 72 7.65 -8.87 -2.42
C GLU A 72 9.16 -9.02 -2.36
N ARG A 73 9.82 -8.33 -1.43
CA ARG A 73 11.23 -8.52 -1.11
C ARG A 73 11.36 -9.08 0.29
N PHE A 74 12.16 -10.13 0.42
CA PHE A 74 12.30 -10.82 1.71
C PHE A 74 13.63 -11.53 1.83
N GLU A 75 14.03 -11.84 3.06
CA GLU A 75 15.19 -12.67 3.39
C GLU A 75 14.75 -13.88 4.18
N GLY A 76 15.43 -15.01 3.97
CA GLY A 76 15.12 -16.27 4.64
C GLY A 76 14.18 -17.17 3.83
N GLU A 77 13.78 -18.27 4.45
CA GLU A 77 12.97 -19.33 3.84
C GLU A 77 11.95 -19.88 4.85
N GLY A 78 10.84 -20.39 4.34
CA GLY A 78 9.78 -20.97 5.15
C GLY A 78 8.90 -19.95 5.86
N TYR A 79 8.05 -20.42 6.77
CA TYR A 79 7.14 -19.60 7.58
C TYR A 79 6.25 -18.65 6.79
N GLY A 80 5.74 -19.12 5.64
CA GLY A 80 4.85 -18.35 4.79
C GLY A 80 5.52 -17.47 3.74
N LEU A 81 6.86 -17.40 3.73
CA LEU A 81 7.59 -16.74 2.65
C LEU A 81 7.50 -17.54 1.35
N PRO A 82 7.47 -16.88 0.17
CA PRO A 82 7.44 -17.57 -1.11
C PRO A 82 8.67 -18.46 -1.30
N SER A 83 8.46 -19.73 -1.66
CA SER A 83 9.54 -20.68 -1.98
C SER A 83 9.70 -20.94 -3.47
N ALA A 84 8.70 -20.56 -4.26
CA ALA A 84 8.69 -20.70 -5.72
C ALA A 84 7.77 -19.64 -6.34
N ALA A 85 8.02 -19.33 -7.62
CA ALA A 85 7.11 -18.49 -8.39
C ALA A 85 5.89 -19.29 -8.86
N GLY A 86 4.71 -18.68 -8.76
CA GLY A 86 3.49 -19.19 -9.37
C GLY A 86 3.38 -18.85 -10.86
N PRO A 87 2.26 -19.21 -11.52
CA PRO A 87 2.00 -18.83 -12.90
C PRO A 87 2.08 -17.32 -13.12
N GLY A 88 2.88 -16.87 -14.09
CA GLY A 88 3.06 -15.45 -14.38
C GLY A 88 3.92 -14.68 -13.38
N GLU A 89 4.44 -15.34 -12.36
CA GLU A 89 5.31 -14.76 -11.33
C GLU A 89 6.79 -15.07 -11.63
N ARG A 90 7.71 -14.29 -11.06
CA ARG A 90 9.16 -14.50 -11.18
C ARG A 90 9.84 -14.31 -9.83
N LEU A 91 10.49 -15.36 -9.34
CA LEU A 91 11.31 -15.32 -8.14
C LEU A 91 12.78 -15.15 -8.52
N LEU A 92 13.40 -14.07 -8.06
CA LEU A 92 14.77 -13.67 -8.41
C LEU A 92 15.61 -13.50 -7.15
N ARG A 93 16.90 -13.82 -7.24
CA ARG A 93 17.85 -13.45 -6.17
C ARG A 93 18.00 -11.94 -6.13
N ASP A 94 18.04 -11.38 -4.93
CA ASP A 94 18.19 -9.95 -4.67
C ASP A 94 19.11 -9.74 -3.46
N GLY A 95 20.41 -9.65 -3.70
CA GLY A 95 21.41 -9.59 -2.64
C GLY A 95 21.35 -10.81 -1.70
N PRO A 96 21.21 -10.61 -0.37
CA PRO A 96 21.11 -11.70 0.59
C PRO A 96 19.74 -12.38 0.59
N GLY A 97 18.78 -11.84 -0.14
CA GLY A 97 17.39 -12.30 -0.12
C GLY A 97 16.83 -12.62 -1.49
N TRP A 98 15.54 -12.41 -1.62
CA TRP A 98 14.73 -12.72 -2.78
C TRP A 98 13.81 -11.57 -3.14
N ARG A 99 13.44 -11.51 -4.40
CA ARG A 99 12.41 -10.63 -4.93
C ARG A 99 11.44 -11.45 -5.77
N LEU A 100 10.19 -11.50 -5.34
CA LEU A 100 9.08 -12.06 -6.10
C LEU A 100 8.39 -10.93 -6.87
N GLN A 101 8.34 -11.05 -8.19
CA GLN A 101 7.54 -10.20 -9.07
C GLN A 101 6.22 -10.92 -9.36
N LEU A 102 5.12 -10.25 -9.11
CA LEU A 102 3.77 -10.81 -9.22
C LEU A 102 2.77 -9.71 -9.60
N ASP A 103 1.53 -10.09 -9.77
CA ASP A 103 0.41 -9.16 -9.92
C ASP A 103 -0.81 -9.80 -9.27
N ARG A 104 -1.08 -9.44 -8.04
CA ARG A 104 -2.16 -10.05 -7.24
C ARG A 104 -3.09 -8.99 -6.71
N LEU A 105 -4.37 -9.06 -7.10
CA LEU A 105 -5.41 -8.19 -6.56
C LEU A 105 -5.54 -8.38 -5.04
N VAL A 106 -5.52 -7.27 -4.31
CA VAL A 106 -5.74 -7.21 -2.86
C VAL A 106 -6.91 -6.27 -2.58
N ASP A 107 -8.11 -6.84 -2.45
CA ASP A 107 -9.32 -6.06 -2.24
C ASP A 107 -10.31 -6.80 -1.32
N PRO A 108 -10.69 -6.23 -0.16
CA PRO A 108 -10.17 -4.99 0.41
C PRO A 108 -8.70 -5.11 0.86
N PHE A 109 -7.97 -4.00 0.83
CA PHE A 109 -6.62 -3.96 1.37
C PHE A 109 -6.65 -3.63 2.86
N VAL A 110 -6.54 -4.65 3.69
CA VAL A 110 -6.63 -4.56 5.15
C VAL A 110 -5.38 -5.13 5.78
N ILE A 111 -4.79 -4.38 6.70
CA ILE A 111 -3.58 -4.74 7.44
C ILE A 111 -3.88 -4.72 8.94
N LEU A 112 -3.38 -5.71 9.67
CA LEU A 112 -3.30 -5.67 11.13
C LEU A 112 -1.86 -5.34 11.55
N PRO A 113 -1.58 -4.13 12.05
CA PRO A 113 -0.22 -3.72 12.43
C PRO A 113 0.17 -4.32 13.78
N LEU A 114 0.78 -5.50 13.75
CA LEU A 114 1.27 -6.16 14.96
C LEU A 114 2.53 -5.43 15.49
N PRO A 115 2.60 -5.12 16.80
CA PRO A 115 3.72 -4.36 17.37
C PRO A 115 5.10 -5.00 17.11
N ALA A 116 5.19 -6.33 17.17
CA ALA A 116 6.44 -7.07 16.94
C ALA A 116 6.99 -6.95 15.50
N GLN A 117 6.16 -6.54 14.53
CA GLN A 117 6.55 -6.44 13.13
C GLN A 117 7.03 -5.03 12.74
N SER A 118 6.86 -4.03 13.59
CA SER A 118 7.22 -2.63 13.31
C SER A 118 6.74 -2.16 11.93
N MET A 119 5.49 -2.46 11.62
CA MET A 119 4.91 -2.28 10.30
C MET A 119 4.78 -0.81 9.93
N ARG A 120 5.27 -0.45 8.76
CA ARG A 120 5.27 0.94 8.27
C ARG A 120 4.90 1.01 6.79
N LEU A 121 4.19 2.07 6.45
CA LEU A 121 3.90 2.45 5.08
C LEU A 121 4.98 3.43 4.61
N VAL A 122 5.57 3.16 3.45
CA VAL A 122 6.62 4.00 2.85
C VAL A 122 6.11 4.50 1.50
N LEU A 123 6.04 5.83 1.35
CA LEU A 123 5.62 6.48 0.12
C LEU A 123 6.81 6.72 -0.82
N ALA A 124 6.52 6.98 -2.10
CA ALA A 124 7.56 7.21 -3.13
C ALA A 124 8.47 8.42 -2.81
N ASP A 125 7.96 9.43 -2.10
CA ASP A 125 8.70 10.60 -1.64
C ASP A 125 9.45 10.37 -0.31
N GLN A 126 9.58 9.13 0.13
CA GLN A 126 10.25 8.69 1.35
C GLN A 126 9.54 9.08 2.66
N ARG A 127 8.31 9.59 2.63
CA ARG A 127 7.51 9.72 3.85
C ARG A 127 7.22 8.33 4.42
N VAL A 128 7.34 8.20 5.73
CA VAL A 128 7.12 6.95 6.47
C VAL A 128 6.02 7.15 7.49
N VAL A 129 5.08 6.23 7.52
CA VAL A 129 3.98 6.20 8.50
C VAL A 129 4.04 4.91 9.29
N LEU A 130 4.22 5.01 10.60
CA LEU A 130 4.21 3.86 11.50
C LEU A 130 2.76 3.43 11.76
N LEU A 131 2.36 2.32 11.15
CA LEU A 131 0.95 1.89 11.17
C LEU A 131 0.46 1.54 12.57
N GLY A 132 1.31 0.95 13.40
CA GLY A 132 0.98 0.62 14.79
C GLY A 132 0.77 1.84 15.70
N GLN A 133 1.26 3.02 15.31
CA GLN A 133 0.99 4.28 16.01
C GLN A 133 -0.36 4.90 15.62
N LEU A 134 -0.87 4.57 14.44
CA LEU A 134 -2.19 5.03 14.00
C LEU A 134 -3.33 4.25 14.66
N SER A 135 -3.20 2.95 14.72
CA SER A 135 -4.16 2.05 15.36
C SER A 135 -3.52 0.70 15.67
N GLN A 136 -4.01 0.04 16.72
CA GLN A 136 -3.70 -1.37 17.03
C GLN A 136 -4.75 -2.33 16.47
N LYS A 137 -5.76 -1.79 15.77
CA LYS A 137 -6.80 -2.55 15.08
C LYS A 137 -6.48 -2.64 13.59
N SER A 138 -7.23 -3.48 12.88
CA SER A 138 -7.11 -3.61 11.43
C SER A 138 -7.35 -2.27 10.73
N ILE A 139 -6.44 -1.92 9.83
CA ILE A 139 -6.44 -0.69 9.04
C ILE A 139 -6.79 -1.05 7.60
N GLU A 140 -7.77 -0.39 7.04
CA GLU A 140 -8.08 -0.44 5.61
C GLU A 140 -7.40 0.72 4.90
N ILE A 141 -6.78 0.42 3.76
CA ILE A 141 -6.03 1.38 2.95
C ILE A 141 -6.67 1.46 1.56
N ARG A 142 -7.12 2.66 1.17
CA ARG A 142 -7.74 2.92 -0.13
C ARG A 142 -7.07 4.09 -0.83
N ALA A 143 -7.02 4.07 -2.17
CA ALA A 143 -6.70 5.24 -2.96
C ALA A 143 -8.00 5.96 -3.36
N GLU A 144 -8.04 7.26 -3.20
CA GLU A 144 -9.18 8.11 -3.54
C GLU A 144 -8.74 9.32 -4.38
N ASN A 145 -9.66 9.83 -5.19
CA ASN A 145 -9.48 11.05 -6.00
C ASN A 145 -8.28 10.99 -6.97
N CYS A 146 -7.82 9.80 -7.34
CA CYS A 146 -6.77 9.64 -8.33
C CYS A 146 -7.35 9.79 -9.74
N SER A 147 -6.65 10.52 -10.61
CA SER A 147 -7.04 10.63 -12.01
C SER A 147 -6.55 9.42 -12.79
N PRO A 148 -7.35 8.87 -13.72
CA PRO A 148 -6.86 7.83 -14.60
C PRO A 148 -5.66 8.34 -15.42
N PRO A 149 -4.71 7.48 -15.79
CA PRO A 149 -3.63 7.85 -16.68
C PRO A 149 -4.21 8.36 -18.01
N LYS A 150 -3.67 9.49 -18.49
CA LYS A 150 -4.02 10.06 -19.80
C LYS A 150 -3.43 9.23 -20.92
#